data_4f137ed76ce10bfec03c3859f2b52e60
#
_entry.id   4f137ed76ce10bfec03c3859f2b52e60
#
_cell.length_a   1.000
_cell.length_b   1.000
_cell.length_c   1.000
_cell.angle_alpha   90.00
_cell.angle_beta   90.00
_cell.angle_gamma   90.00
#
_symmetry.space_group_name_H-M   'P 1'
#
loop_
_entity.id
_entity.type
_entity.pdbx_description
1 polymer ?
#
loop_
_entity_poly.entity_id
_entity_poly.type
_entity_poly.pdbx_seq_one_letter_code
_entity_poly.pdbx_strand_id
1 'polypeptide(L)'
;MDEIVFNRIIVFLFFAISVGLTYLIIRKSNSKAKDKGKDKAGCFTAFFIWVPISLLVVLTPFMLLLGASTVKELYLLASDRDFKPYTAQVVRYEDIHTERFDHRSGSRHTTEYVEMGTPVVTFTIESGQELERTLPFATKVNGESSYNIRYKASTDEIIVTDVYIVVKIIGLIIFFVIAVFAYWGIYGYLTDRPMKNYGNYLAYGVLYGIILTMTMGLWAGLIYAVLTKELSLWWQVVCVFFALSLTPVIIQIFRPMFRFMFRSEVRDPLKQKRKTTYRKDY
;
A
#
# COMPACT_ATOMS: atom_id res chain seq x y z
N MET A 1 -26.45 16.12 -9.65
CA MET A 1 -25.65 16.84 -8.63
C MET A 1 -24.33 17.11 -9.30
N ASP A 2 -23.96 18.39 -9.43
CA ASP A 2 -22.75 18.75 -10.18
C ASP A 2 -21.52 18.10 -9.55
N GLU A 3 -20.65 17.54 -10.37
CA GLU A 3 -19.40 16.86 -9.94
C GLU A 3 -18.55 17.74 -9.01
N ILE A 4 -18.56 19.05 -9.28
CA ILE A 4 -17.89 20.05 -8.43
C ILE A 4 -18.45 20.10 -7.01
N VAL A 5 -19.79 20.03 -6.87
CA VAL A 5 -20.46 20.06 -5.55
C VAL A 5 -20.17 18.76 -4.79
N PHE A 6 -20.22 17.62 -5.49
CA PHE A 6 -19.90 16.32 -4.90
C PHE A 6 -18.48 16.26 -4.37
N ASN A 7 -17.50 16.70 -5.16
CA ASN A 7 -16.09 16.73 -4.74
C ASN A 7 -15.85 17.66 -3.53
N ARG A 8 -16.50 18.80 -3.48
CA ARG A 8 -16.41 19.72 -2.32
C ARG A 8 -16.98 19.10 -1.05
N ILE A 9 -18.11 18.38 -1.14
CA ILE A 9 -18.73 17.70 0.01
C ILE A 9 -17.79 16.62 0.55
N ILE A 10 -17.17 15.83 -0.32
CA ILE A 10 -16.21 14.78 0.07
C ILE A 10 -15.00 15.37 0.79
N VAL A 11 -14.40 16.42 0.24
CA VAL A 11 -13.26 17.10 0.87
C VAL A 11 -13.62 17.66 2.25
N PHE A 12 -14.81 18.31 2.37
CA PHE A 12 -15.28 18.81 3.63
C PHE A 12 -15.51 17.71 4.67
N LEU A 13 -16.05 16.56 4.24
CA LEU A 13 -16.28 15.39 5.11
C LEU A 13 -14.97 14.81 5.64
N PHE A 14 -13.96 14.66 4.81
CA PHE A 14 -12.64 14.19 5.24
C PHE A 14 -11.96 15.19 6.20
N PHE A 15 -12.08 16.47 5.91
CA PHE A 15 -11.60 17.52 6.80
C PHE A 15 -12.29 17.44 8.17
N ALA A 16 -13.62 17.34 8.20
CA ALA A 16 -14.38 17.23 9.44
C ALA A 16 -14.01 15.97 10.25
N ILE A 17 -13.82 14.81 9.59
CA ILE A 17 -13.38 13.55 10.23
C ILE A 17 -11.99 13.73 10.84
N SER A 18 -11.04 14.32 10.10
CA SER A 18 -9.66 14.50 10.57
C SER A 18 -9.59 15.45 11.77
N VAL A 19 -10.35 16.55 11.72
CA VAL A 19 -10.47 17.51 12.85
C VAL A 19 -11.13 16.83 14.05
N GLY A 20 -12.21 16.07 13.84
CA GLY A 20 -12.91 15.34 14.90
C GLY A 20 -12.01 14.32 15.61
N LEU A 21 -11.28 13.51 14.86
CA LEU A 21 -10.32 12.54 15.43
C LEU A 21 -9.21 13.24 16.20
N THR A 22 -8.66 14.31 15.65
CA THR A 22 -7.62 15.10 16.31
C THR A 22 -8.14 15.70 17.63
N TYR A 23 -9.34 16.27 17.61
CA TYR A 23 -9.97 16.80 18.81
C TYR A 23 -10.14 15.73 19.89
N LEU A 24 -10.62 14.53 19.53
CA LEU A 24 -10.79 13.43 20.48
C LEU A 24 -9.46 13.01 21.11
N ILE A 25 -8.39 12.92 20.30
CA ILE A 25 -7.05 12.55 20.78
C ILE A 25 -6.51 13.62 21.74
N ILE A 26 -6.62 14.91 21.39
CA ILE A 26 -6.14 16.02 22.21
C ILE A 26 -6.94 16.13 23.50
N ARG A 27 -8.27 16.04 23.43
CA ARG A 27 -9.15 16.03 24.61
C ARG A 27 -8.73 14.95 25.60
N LYS A 28 -8.47 13.74 25.09
CA LYS A 28 -8.02 12.62 25.91
C LYS A 28 -6.61 12.82 26.47
N SER A 29 -5.69 13.36 25.66
CA SER A 29 -4.33 13.70 26.09
C SER A 29 -4.37 14.73 27.23
N ASN A 30 -5.17 15.77 27.09
CA ASN A 30 -5.30 16.82 28.09
C ASN A 30 -5.95 16.33 29.40
N SER A 31 -6.92 15.40 29.32
CA SER A 31 -7.48 14.73 30.50
C SER A 31 -6.39 13.97 31.27
N LYS A 32 -5.60 13.15 30.56
CA LYS A 32 -4.49 12.40 31.19
C LYS A 32 -3.35 13.28 31.69
N ALA A 33 -3.10 14.45 31.08
CA ALA A 33 -2.12 15.42 31.52
C ALA A 33 -2.56 16.08 32.83
N LYS A 34 -3.86 16.45 32.94
CA LYS A 34 -4.44 17.01 34.17
C LYS A 34 -4.29 16.06 35.35
N ASP A 35 -4.58 14.78 35.17
CA ASP A 35 -4.46 13.76 36.22
C ASP A 35 -3.00 13.56 36.70
N LYS A 36 -2.02 13.92 35.88
CA LYS A 36 -0.58 13.81 36.17
C LYS A 36 0.10 15.13 36.52
N GLY A 37 -0.67 16.23 36.68
CA GLY A 37 -0.12 17.56 36.95
C GLY A 37 0.78 18.11 35.83
N LYS A 38 0.59 17.66 34.58
CA LYS A 38 1.35 18.10 33.40
C LYS A 38 0.61 19.18 32.63
N ASP A 39 1.36 19.98 31.88
CA ASP A 39 0.78 21.00 31.00
C ASP A 39 -0.12 20.40 29.92
N LYS A 40 -1.12 21.15 29.52
CA LYS A 40 -2.04 20.79 28.44
C LYS A 40 -1.32 20.88 27.10
N ALA A 41 -1.70 20.00 26.18
CA ALA A 41 -1.25 20.08 24.79
C ALA A 41 -1.64 21.42 24.17
N GLY A 42 -0.65 22.19 23.73
CA GLY A 42 -0.84 23.47 23.06
C GLY A 42 -1.28 23.31 21.61
N CYS A 43 -1.54 24.46 20.96
CA CYS A 43 -1.95 24.52 19.54
C CYS A 43 -0.93 23.88 18.62
N PHE A 44 0.36 24.02 18.90
CA PHE A 44 1.46 23.42 18.15
C PHE A 44 1.41 21.88 18.18
N THR A 45 1.21 21.29 19.37
CA THR A 45 1.02 19.83 19.51
C THR A 45 -0.21 19.35 18.75
N ALA A 46 -1.29 20.14 18.77
CA ALA A 46 -2.50 19.83 18.02
C ALA A 46 -2.24 19.76 16.52
N PHE A 47 -1.49 20.71 15.97
CA PHE A 47 -1.11 20.73 14.56
C PHE A 47 -0.28 19.49 14.15
N PHE A 48 0.74 19.12 14.96
CA PHE A 48 1.56 17.94 14.70
C PHE A 48 0.79 16.61 14.76
N ILE A 49 -0.29 16.56 15.53
CA ILE A 49 -1.18 15.38 15.57
C ILE A 49 -2.15 15.40 14.38
N TRP A 50 -2.66 16.59 14.02
CA TRP A 50 -3.65 16.73 12.96
C TRP A 50 -3.10 16.42 11.57
N VAL A 51 -1.88 16.85 11.24
CA VAL A 51 -1.27 16.64 9.91
C VAL A 51 -1.20 15.16 9.52
N PRO A 52 -0.60 14.25 10.33
CA PRO A 52 -0.55 12.84 9.96
C PRO A 52 -1.93 12.16 9.96
N ILE A 53 -2.86 12.59 10.82
CA ILE A 53 -4.23 12.05 10.83
C ILE A 53 -4.97 12.47 9.57
N SER A 54 -4.88 13.73 9.15
CA SER A 54 -5.53 14.21 7.93
C SER A 54 -4.95 13.55 6.70
N LEU A 55 -3.63 13.36 6.64
CA LEU A 55 -2.99 12.62 5.57
C LEU A 55 -3.51 11.17 5.50
N LEU A 56 -3.57 10.47 6.63
CA LEU A 56 -4.08 9.10 6.69
C LEU A 56 -5.55 9.01 6.24
N VAL A 57 -6.41 9.92 6.73
CA VAL A 57 -7.84 9.95 6.42
C VAL A 57 -8.08 10.24 4.93
N VAL A 58 -7.30 11.14 4.32
CA VAL A 58 -7.42 11.48 2.89
C VAL A 58 -6.85 10.40 1.99
N LEU A 59 -5.69 9.84 2.34
CA LEU A 59 -5.05 8.81 1.51
C LEU A 59 -5.80 7.47 1.53
N THR A 60 -6.47 7.12 2.62
CA THR A 60 -7.16 5.81 2.72
C THR A 60 -8.18 5.57 1.60
N PRO A 61 -9.17 6.45 1.35
CA PRO A 61 -10.13 6.22 0.26
C PRO A 61 -9.47 6.26 -1.12
N PHE A 62 -8.48 7.13 -1.33
CA PHE A 62 -7.73 7.15 -2.58
C PHE A 62 -7.03 5.81 -2.84
N MET A 63 -6.36 5.25 -1.84
CA MET A 63 -5.69 3.95 -1.93
C MET A 63 -6.68 2.77 -2.03
N LEU A 64 -7.88 2.90 -1.46
CA LEU A 64 -8.95 1.91 -1.66
C LEU A 64 -9.43 1.90 -3.12
N LEU A 65 -9.63 3.06 -3.73
CA LEU A 65 -10.01 3.17 -5.15
C LEU A 65 -8.90 2.63 -6.07
N LEU A 66 -7.65 2.99 -5.79
CA LEU A 66 -6.49 2.47 -6.52
C LEU A 66 -6.37 0.95 -6.36
N GLY A 67 -6.63 0.42 -5.16
CA GLY A 67 -6.66 -1.01 -4.89
C GLY A 67 -7.77 -1.71 -5.67
N ALA A 68 -8.97 -1.17 -5.69
CA ALA A 68 -10.09 -1.71 -6.43
C ALA A 68 -9.80 -1.75 -7.95
N SER A 69 -9.22 -0.67 -8.51
CA SER A 69 -8.81 -0.66 -9.93
C SER A 69 -7.74 -1.70 -10.21
N THR A 70 -6.74 -1.85 -9.33
CA THR A 70 -5.67 -2.84 -9.49
C THR A 70 -6.20 -4.28 -9.43
N VAL A 71 -7.12 -4.56 -8.49
CA VAL A 71 -7.79 -5.88 -8.41
C VAL A 71 -8.60 -6.15 -9.67
N LYS A 72 -9.33 -5.16 -10.21
CA LYS A 72 -10.04 -5.28 -11.48
C LYS A 72 -9.08 -5.61 -12.63
N GLU A 73 -7.96 -4.87 -12.75
CA GLU A 73 -6.93 -5.13 -13.76
C GLU A 73 -6.39 -6.57 -13.66
N LEU A 74 -6.02 -7.02 -12.46
CA LEU A 74 -5.54 -8.38 -12.24
C LEU A 74 -6.59 -9.44 -12.55
N TYR A 75 -7.85 -9.19 -12.17
CA TYR A 75 -8.96 -10.09 -12.50
C TYR A 75 -9.15 -10.20 -14.02
N LEU A 76 -9.14 -9.09 -14.74
CA LEU A 76 -9.25 -9.09 -16.20
C LEU A 76 -8.07 -9.84 -16.84
N LEU A 77 -6.85 -9.63 -16.35
CA LEU A 77 -5.66 -10.34 -16.84
C LEU A 77 -5.74 -11.86 -16.63
N ALA A 78 -6.37 -12.31 -15.54
CA ALA A 78 -6.47 -13.73 -15.19
C ALA A 78 -7.65 -14.44 -15.85
N SER A 79 -8.78 -13.76 -16.01
CA SER A 79 -10.05 -14.37 -16.43
C SER A 79 -10.43 -14.13 -17.89
N ASP A 80 -9.97 -13.02 -18.46
CA ASP A 80 -10.38 -12.60 -19.80
C ASP A 80 -9.31 -12.94 -20.84
N ARG A 81 -9.55 -13.98 -21.64
CA ARG A 81 -8.65 -14.46 -22.70
C ARG A 81 -8.59 -13.52 -23.91
N ASP A 82 -9.50 -12.57 -24.01
CA ASP A 82 -9.54 -11.60 -25.11
C ASP A 82 -8.47 -10.51 -24.96
N PHE A 83 -7.86 -10.38 -23.78
CA PHE A 83 -6.67 -9.55 -23.58
C PHE A 83 -5.44 -10.21 -24.17
N LYS A 84 -5.08 -9.84 -25.40
CA LYS A 84 -3.91 -10.37 -26.10
C LYS A 84 -2.63 -9.61 -25.75
N PRO A 85 -1.49 -10.31 -25.58
CA PRO A 85 -0.21 -9.68 -25.29
C PRO A 85 0.38 -9.03 -26.54
N TYR A 86 0.90 -7.80 -26.39
CA TYR A 86 1.63 -7.07 -27.43
C TYR A 86 2.84 -6.37 -26.80
N THR A 87 3.87 -6.16 -27.63
CA THR A 87 4.98 -5.28 -27.30
C THR A 87 4.76 -3.95 -28.02
N ALA A 88 4.55 -2.90 -27.22
CA ALA A 88 4.27 -1.56 -27.73
C ALA A 88 5.55 -0.71 -27.71
N GLN A 89 5.85 -0.04 -28.80
CA GLN A 89 7.02 0.82 -28.97
C GLN A 89 6.68 2.26 -28.59
N VAL A 90 7.53 2.95 -27.84
CA VAL A 90 7.35 4.36 -27.52
C VAL A 90 7.65 5.21 -28.76
N VAL A 91 6.68 6.02 -29.17
CA VAL A 91 6.80 6.92 -30.32
C VAL A 91 7.11 8.35 -29.89
N ARG A 92 6.45 8.81 -28.83
CA ARG A 92 6.62 10.15 -28.26
C ARG A 92 6.19 10.19 -26.82
N TYR A 93 6.46 11.34 -26.18
CA TYR A 93 5.99 11.63 -24.82
C TYR A 93 5.07 12.85 -24.84
N GLU A 94 3.99 12.79 -24.08
CA GLU A 94 3.06 13.90 -23.83
C GLU A 94 3.22 14.39 -22.39
N ASP A 95 2.69 15.56 -22.07
CA ASP A 95 2.72 16.17 -20.72
C ASP A 95 4.13 16.22 -20.09
N ILE A 96 5.13 16.58 -20.90
CA ILE A 96 6.52 16.62 -20.45
C ILE A 96 6.67 17.72 -19.39
N HIS A 97 7.18 17.33 -18.23
CA HIS A 97 7.52 18.24 -17.13
C HIS A 97 8.83 17.83 -16.47
N THR A 98 9.49 18.77 -15.83
CA THR A 98 10.78 18.51 -15.17
C THR A 98 10.54 18.27 -13.69
N GLU A 99 10.95 17.11 -13.19
CA GLU A 99 10.96 16.78 -11.76
C GLU A 99 12.37 16.92 -11.20
N ARG A 100 12.44 17.42 -9.97
CA ARG A 100 13.68 17.58 -9.23
C ARG A 100 13.87 16.40 -8.28
N PHE A 101 14.97 15.68 -8.44
CA PHE A 101 15.39 14.60 -7.54
C PHE A 101 16.63 15.03 -6.75
N ASP A 102 16.51 15.08 -5.43
CA ASP A 102 17.62 15.37 -4.52
C ASP A 102 18.23 14.07 -4.00
N HIS A 103 19.41 13.71 -4.47
CA HIS A 103 20.17 12.55 -4.00
C HIS A 103 21.11 12.95 -2.88
N ARG A 104 20.97 12.32 -1.72
CA ARG A 104 21.85 12.48 -0.59
C ARG A 104 22.73 11.24 -0.42
N SER A 105 24.00 11.34 -0.74
CA SER A 105 24.98 10.29 -0.49
C SER A 105 26.05 10.82 0.49
N GLY A 106 25.92 10.46 1.76
CA GLY A 106 26.79 10.97 2.82
C GLY A 106 26.67 12.48 3.00
N SER A 107 27.81 13.21 2.86
CA SER A 107 27.88 14.67 2.95
C SER A 107 27.62 15.39 1.60
N ARG A 108 27.47 14.65 0.51
CA ARG A 108 27.23 15.25 -0.83
C ARG A 108 25.73 15.28 -1.12
N HIS A 109 25.25 16.48 -1.46
CA HIS A 109 23.93 16.70 -2.04
C HIS A 109 24.10 16.90 -3.55
N THR A 110 23.49 16.04 -4.35
CA THR A 110 23.38 16.20 -5.80
C THR A 110 21.90 16.34 -6.14
N THR A 111 21.59 17.42 -6.84
CA THR A 111 20.26 17.63 -7.41
C THR A 111 20.29 17.22 -8.87
N GLU A 112 19.43 16.30 -9.25
CA GLU A 112 19.21 15.87 -10.63
C GLU A 112 17.85 16.37 -11.09
N TYR A 113 17.80 16.99 -12.27
CA TYR A 113 16.56 17.37 -12.94
C TYR A 113 16.26 16.32 -14.00
N VAL A 114 15.13 15.66 -13.87
CA VAL A 114 14.71 14.59 -14.77
C VAL A 114 13.44 15.01 -15.49
N GLU A 115 13.46 14.93 -16.81
CA GLU A 115 12.25 15.12 -17.62
C GLU A 115 11.39 13.88 -17.53
N MET A 116 10.15 14.06 -17.07
CA MET A 116 9.11 13.06 -16.98
C MET A 116 8.04 13.36 -18.03
N GLY A 117 7.48 12.33 -18.63
CA GLY A 117 6.41 12.49 -19.61
C GLY A 117 5.57 11.22 -19.70
N THR A 118 4.36 11.37 -20.20
CA THR A 118 3.42 10.26 -20.43
C THR A 118 3.74 9.61 -21.78
N PRO A 119 4.17 8.34 -21.82
CA PRO A 119 4.55 7.70 -23.06
C PRO A 119 3.34 7.41 -23.95
N VAL A 120 3.46 7.76 -25.22
CA VAL A 120 2.55 7.37 -26.30
C VAL A 120 3.22 6.23 -27.05
N VAL A 121 2.52 5.11 -27.12
CA VAL A 121 3.06 3.88 -27.69
C VAL A 121 2.29 3.46 -28.93
N THR A 122 2.97 2.81 -29.86
CA THR A 122 2.39 2.17 -31.03
C THR A 122 2.58 0.66 -30.96
N PHE A 123 1.60 -0.09 -31.44
CA PHE A 123 1.65 -1.55 -31.57
C PHE A 123 0.71 -2.03 -32.67
N THR A 124 1.03 -3.16 -33.27
CA THR A 124 0.23 -3.75 -34.36
C THR A 124 -0.62 -4.88 -33.82
N ILE A 125 -1.93 -4.79 -34.01
CA ILE A 125 -2.88 -5.86 -33.64
C ILE A 125 -2.90 -6.97 -34.71
N GLU A 126 -3.53 -8.11 -34.39
CA GLU A 126 -3.58 -9.27 -35.29
C GLU A 126 -4.21 -8.99 -36.67
N SER A 127 -5.07 -7.97 -36.76
CA SER A 127 -5.63 -7.53 -38.05
C SER A 127 -4.62 -6.82 -38.96
N GLY A 128 -3.40 -6.58 -38.50
CA GLY A 128 -2.39 -5.78 -39.20
C GLY A 128 -2.55 -4.27 -39.04
N GLN A 129 -3.55 -3.82 -38.29
CA GLN A 129 -3.75 -2.41 -38.00
C GLN A 129 -2.78 -1.93 -36.91
N GLU A 130 -2.10 -0.83 -37.17
CA GLU A 130 -1.26 -0.13 -36.19
C GLU A 130 -2.14 0.80 -35.34
N LEU A 131 -2.03 0.70 -34.03
CA LEU A 131 -2.74 1.51 -33.06
C LEU A 131 -1.77 2.33 -32.25
N GLU A 132 -2.15 3.57 -32.00
CA GLU A 132 -1.42 4.50 -31.15
C GLU A 132 -2.24 4.78 -29.88
N ARG A 133 -1.62 4.64 -28.70
CA ARG A 133 -2.31 4.84 -27.40
C ARG A 133 -1.38 5.46 -26.38
N THR A 134 -1.94 6.32 -25.53
CA THR A 134 -1.25 6.94 -24.39
C THR A 134 -1.33 6.01 -23.17
N LEU A 135 -0.21 5.74 -22.52
CA LEU A 135 -0.17 4.92 -21.32
C LEU A 135 -0.61 5.72 -20.08
N PRO A 136 -1.18 5.07 -19.04
CA PRO A 136 -1.78 5.77 -17.89
C PRO A 136 -0.77 6.15 -16.79
N PHE A 137 0.50 6.40 -17.12
CA PHE A 137 1.53 6.78 -16.16
C PHE A 137 2.62 7.61 -16.82
N ALA A 138 3.26 8.47 -16.01
CA ALA A 138 4.44 9.22 -16.45
C ALA A 138 5.71 8.41 -16.17
N THR A 139 6.70 8.54 -17.04
CA THR A 139 8.02 7.91 -16.91
C THR A 139 9.11 8.88 -17.38
N LYS A 140 10.37 8.55 -17.12
CA LYS A 140 11.51 9.33 -17.58
C LYS A 140 11.52 9.38 -19.10
N VAL A 141 11.60 10.58 -19.67
CA VAL A 141 11.76 10.79 -21.12
C VAL A 141 13.04 10.10 -21.58
N ASN A 142 12.96 9.36 -22.67
CA ASN A 142 14.04 8.50 -23.19
C ASN A 142 14.49 7.37 -22.24
N GLY A 143 13.62 6.92 -21.32
CA GLY A 143 13.86 5.77 -20.46
C GLY A 143 13.69 4.46 -21.22
N GLU A 144 12.53 3.84 -21.10
CA GLU A 144 12.21 2.59 -21.79
C GLU A 144 11.70 2.86 -23.21
N SER A 145 12.19 2.09 -24.19
CA SER A 145 11.77 2.21 -25.60
C SER A 145 10.54 1.36 -25.94
N SER A 146 10.19 0.41 -25.08
CA SER A 146 9.07 -0.50 -25.30
C SER A 146 8.45 -0.96 -23.99
N TYR A 147 7.13 -1.25 -24.03
CA TYR A 147 6.36 -1.78 -22.91
C TYR A 147 5.61 -3.03 -23.31
N ASN A 148 5.51 -3.99 -22.38
CA ASN A 148 4.64 -5.13 -22.54
C ASN A 148 3.22 -4.74 -22.09
N ILE A 149 2.28 -4.84 -23.02
CA ILE A 149 0.89 -4.49 -22.79
C ILE A 149 -0.02 -5.68 -23.09
N ARG A 150 -1.19 -5.69 -22.49
CA ARG A 150 -2.30 -6.50 -22.96
C ARG A 150 -3.43 -5.58 -23.43
N TYR A 151 -3.90 -5.83 -24.62
CA TYR A 151 -4.92 -5.03 -25.28
C TYR A 151 -6.14 -5.86 -25.63
N LYS A 152 -7.31 -5.29 -25.41
CA LYS A 152 -8.60 -5.86 -25.78
C LYS A 152 -9.29 -4.99 -26.81
N ALA A 153 -9.39 -5.49 -28.04
CA ALA A 153 -9.93 -4.72 -29.17
C ALA A 153 -11.43 -4.36 -29.01
N SER A 154 -12.23 -5.20 -28.32
CA SER A 154 -13.67 -4.97 -28.16
C SER A 154 -14.02 -3.79 -27.23
N THR A 155 -13.18 -3.48 -26.25
CA THR A 155 -13.41 -2.39 -25.28
C THR A 155 -12.38 -1.27 -25.40
N ASP A 156 -11.38 -1.41 -26.28
CA ASP A 156 -10.26 -0.48 -26.44
C ASP A 156 -9.48 -0.25 -25.13
N GLU A 157 -9.42 -1.29 -24.28
CA GLU A 157 -8.73 -1.23 -22.99
C GLU A 157 -7.30 -1.75 -23.09
N ILE A 158 -6.36 -1.02 -22.47
CA ILE A 158 -4.95 -1.39 -22.34
C ILE A 158 -4.61 -1.63 -20.87
N ILE A 159 -3.89 -2.73 -20.60
CA ILE A 159 -3.31 -3.03 -19.30
C ILE A 159 -1.81 -3.21 -19.49
N VAL A 160 -1.00 -2.39 -18.80
CA VAL A 160 0.46 -2.51 -18.82
C VAL A 160 0.87 -3.60 -17.83
N THR A 161 1.62 -4.60 -18.32
CA THR A 161 1.98 -5.81 -17.54
C THR A 161 3.43 -5.81 -17.07
N ASP A 162 4.14 -4.71 -17.22
CA ASP A 162 5.53 -4.54 -16.80
C ASP A 162 5.68 -4.29 -15.29
N VAL A 163 6.87 -3.89 -14.89
CA VAL A 163 7.26 -3.58 -13.50
C VAL A 163 6.27 -2.62 -12.82
N TYR A 164 5.58 -1.76 -13.59
CA TYR A 164 4.59 -0.82 -13.10
C TYR A 164 3.48 -1.48 -12.27
N ILE A 165 2.89 -2.60 -12.72
CA ILE A 165 1.82 -3.27 -11.96
C ILE A 165 2.36 -3.86 -10.65
N VAL A 166 3.59 -4.37 -10.67
CA VAL A 166 4.26 -4.94 -9.48
C VAL A 166 4.51 -3.85 -8.44
N VAL A 167 5.03 -2.70 -8.85
CA VAL A 167 5.27 -1.54 -7.96
C VAL A 167 3.96 -1.04 -7.37
N LYS A 168 2.90 -0.96 -8.17
CA LYS A 168 1.55 -0.57 -7.73
C LYS A 168 1.01 -1.51 -6.65
N ILE A 169 1.14 -2.82 -6.82
CA ILE A 169 0.71 -3.83 -5.83
C ILE A 169 1.52 -3.72 -4.54
N ILE A 170 2.85 -3.63 -4.64
CA ILE A 170 3.73 -3.51 -3.48
C ILE A 170 3.41 -2.24 -2.68
N GLY A 171 3.24 -1.11 -3.38
CA GLY A 171 2.87 0.17 -2.75
C GLY A 171 1.54 0.10 -2.00
N LEU A 172 0.53 -0.54 -2.60
CA LEU A 172 -0.77 -0.78 -1.96
C LEU A 172 -0.65 -1.64 -0.70
N ILE A 173 0.10 -2.74 -0.76
CA ILE A 173 0.28 -3.63 0.40
C ILE A 173 0.97 -2.86 1.55
N ILE A 174 2.05 -2.14 1.27
CA ILE A 174 2.76 -1.35 2.27
C ILE A 174 1.84 -0.30 2.89
N PHE A 175 1.08 0.42 2.06
CA PHE A 175 0.14 1.42 2.54
C PHE A 175 -0.91 0.81 3.47
N PHE A 176 -1.56 -0.29 3.08
CA PHE A 176 -2.60 -0.93 3.90
C PHE A 176 -2.04 -1.46 5.22
N VAL A 177 -0.83 -2.01 5.24
CA VAL A 177 -0.17 -2.43 6.48
C VAL A 177 0.00 -1.23 7.41
N ILE A 178 0.54 -0.12 6.92
CA ILE A 178 0.75 1.10 7.71
C ILE A 178 -0.60 1.67 8.20
N ALA A 179 -1.62 1.74 7.33
CA ALA A 179 -2.94 2.26 7.66
C ALA A 179 -3.63 1.44 8.76
N VAL A 180 -3.61 0.11 8.67
CA VAL A 180 -4.18 -0.78 9.69
C VAL A 180 -3.53 -0.55 11.04
N PHE A 181 -2.20 -0.47 11.12
CA PHE A 181 -1.49 -0.20 12.36
C PHE A 181 -1.80 1.20 12.90
N ALA A 182 -1.85 2.21 12.04
CA ALA A 182 -2.18 3.58 12.46
C ALA A 182 -3.60 3.67 13.04
N TYR A 183 -4.60 3.11 12.36
CA TYR A 183 -5.97 3.09 12.85
C TYR A 183 -6.12 2.27 14.13
N TRP A 184 -5.44 1.14 14.23
CA TRP A 184 -5.41 0.35 15.46
C TRP A 184 -4.79 1.11 16.63
N GLY A 185 -3.71 1.85 16.38
CA GLY A 185 -3.09 2.73 17.35
C GLY A 185 -4.04 3.82 17.85
N ILE A 186 -4.69 4.51 16.92
CA ILE A 186 -5.70 5.55 17.25
C ILE A 186 -6.85 4.94 18.07
N TYR A 187 -7.40 3.82 17.63
CA TYR A 187 -8.48 3.12 18.33
C TYR A 187 -8.06 2.67 19.74
N GLY A 188 -6.90 2.03 19.87
CA GLY A 188 -6.36 1.61 21.16
C GLY A 188 -6.13 2.77 22.12
N TYR A 189 -5.60 3.89 21.60
CA TYR A 189 -5.43 5.11 22.38
C TYR A 189 -6.77 5.68 22.85
N LEU A 190 -7.78 5.75 21.96
CA LEU A 190 -9.10 6.31 22.29
C LEU A 190 -9.90 5.42 23.26
N THR A 191 -9.71 4.11 23.25
CA THR A 191 -10.45 3.14 24.09
C THR A 191 -9.74 2.75 25.38
N ASP A 192 -8.62 3.40 25.73
CA ASP A 192 -7.78 3.09 26.92
C ASP A 192 -7.29 1.64 26.97
N ARG A 193 -7.14 1.00 25.83
CA ARG A 193 -6.52 -0.33 25.78
C ARG A 193 -5.06 -0.24 26.20
N PRO A 194 -4.54 -1.26 26.88
CA PRO A 194 -3.13 -1.28 27.30
C PRO A 194 -2.22 -1.29 26.07
N MET A 195 -1.60 -0.14 25.79
CA MET A 195 -0.69 0.08 24.65
C MET A 195 0.78 -0.20 25.00
N LYS A 196 1.03 -0.86 26.15
CA LYS A 196 2.39 -1.07 26.69
C LYS A 196 3.38 -1.67 25.66
N ASN A 197 2.89 -2.53 24.81
CA ASN A 197 3.69 -3.23 23.79
C ASN A 197 3.40 -2.74 22.36
N TYR A 198 2.65 -1.64 22.19
CA TYR A 198 2.26 -1.17 20.85
C TYR A 198 3.45 -0.87 19.94
N GLY A 199 4.50 -0.23 20.48
CA GLY A 199 5.72 0.04 19.72
C GLY A 199 6.40 -1.23 19.22
N ASN A 200 6.46 -2.26 20.07
CA ASN A 200 6.99 -3.57 19.68
C ASN A 200 6.10 -4.21 18.60
N TYR A 201 4.79 -4.12 18.76
CA TYR A 201 3.83 -4.65 17.80
C TYR A 201 3.90 -3.93 16.47
N LEU A 202 4.05 -2.60 16.49
CA LEU A 202 4.27 -1.81 15.29
C LEU A 202 5.57 -2.23 14.59
N ALA A 203 6.68 -2.31 15.34
CA ALA A 203 7.98 -2.71 14.80
C ALA A 203 7.93 -4.14 14.20
N TYR A 204 7.38 -5.10 14.94
CA TYR A 204 7.18 -6.47 14.43
C TYR A 204 6.22 -6.51 13.26
N GLY A 205 5.10 -5.77 13.30
CA GLY A 205 4.13 -5.73 12.23
C GLY A 205 4.70 -5.17 10.93
N VAL A 206 5.49 -4.09 11.01
CA VAL A 206 6.19 -3.53 9.85
C VAL A 206 7.23 -4.54 9.32
N LEU A 207 8.05 -5.13 10.21
CA LEU A 207 9.05 -6.12 9.81
C LEU A 207 8.40 -7.35 9.15
N TYR A 208 7.38 -7.92 9.79
CA TYR A 208 6.62 -9.05 9.22
C TYR A 208 5.91 -8.66 7.93
N GLY A 209 5.37 -7.44 7.83
CA GLY A 209 4.76 -6.92 6.62
C GLY A 209 5.74 -6.87 5.46
N ILE A 210 6.96 -6.38 5.68
CA ILE A 210 8.02 -6.34 4.67
C ILE A 210 8.41 -7.76 4.25
N ILE A 211 8.68 -8.65 5.21
CA ILE A 211 9.06 -10.05 4.93
C ILE A 211 7.94 -10.76 4.16
N LEU A 212 6.68 -10.56 4.56
CA LEU A 212 5.53 -11.14 3.90
C LEU A 212 5.39 -10.63 2.46
N THR A 213 5.53 -9.33 2.25
CA THR A 213 5.43 -8.72 0.92
C THR A 213 6.53 -9.26 0.01
N MET A 214 7.77 -9.35 0.50
CA MET A 214 8.89 -9.91 -0.26
C MET A 214 8.66 -11.40 -0.60
N THR A 215 8.23 -12.20 0.37
CA THR A 215 7.98 -13.65 0.16
C THR A 215 6.81 -13.89 -0.78
N MET A 216 5.72 -13.13 -0.65
CA MET A 216 4.57 -13.23 -1.56
C MET A 216 4.91 -12.72 -2.96
N GLY A 217 5.68 -11.64 -3.07
CA GLY A 217 6.14 -11.12 -4.36
C GLY A 217 7.03 -12.12 -5.08
N LEU A 218 7.97 -12.75 -4.38
CA LEU A 218 8.81 -13.81 -4.94
C LEU A 218 7.98 -15.03 -5.35
N TRP A 219 7.06 -15.49 -4.50
CA TRP A 219 6.17 -16.61 -4.78
C TRP A 219 5.28 -16.33 -6.01
N ALA A 220 4.64 -15.17 -6.08
CA ALA A 220 3.83 -14.77 -7.21
C ALA A 220 4.66 -14.61 -8.50
N GLY A 221 5.88 -14.06 -8.39
CA GLY A 221 6.81 -13.92 -9.50
C GLY A 221 7.25 -15.27 -10.07
N LEU A 222 7.51 -16.27 -9.22
CA LEU A 222 7.84 -17.62 -9.66
C LEU A 222 6.67 -18.28 -10.40
N ILE A 223 5.45 -18.17 -9.89
CA ILE A 223 4.24 -18.68 -10.55
C ILE A 223 4.01 -17.96 -11.88
N TYR A 224 4.13 -16.63 -11.88
CA TYR A 224 3.99 -15.83 -13.10
C TYR A 224 5.02 -16.25 -14.16
N ALA A 225 6.28 -16.45 -13.78
CA ALA A 225 7.33 -16.88 -14.70
C ALA A 225 7.01 -18.25 -15.34
N VAL A 226 6.45 -19.19 -14.57
CA VAL A 226 6.05 -20.50 -15.09
C VAL A 226 4.89 -20.41 -16.06
N LEU A 227 3.92 -19.52 -15.78
CA LEU A 227 2.68 -19.43 -16.57
C LEU A 227 2.82 -18.59 -17.85
N THR A 228 3.75 -17.62 -17.86
CA THR A 228 3.79 -16.59 -18.93
C THR A 228 5.08 -16.60 -19.75
N LYS A 229 6.15 -17.19 -19.24
CA LYS A 229 7.43 -17.26 -19.94
C LYS A 229 7.62 -18.65 -20.57
N GLU A 230 8.13 -18.68 -21.80
CA GLU A 230 8.58 -19.91 -22.46
C GLU A 230 9.90 -20.40 -21.83
N LEU A 231 9.82 -20.85 -20.59
CA LEU A 231 10.95 -21.39 -19.87
C LEU A 231 11.21 -22.84 -20.33
N SER A 232 12.48 -23.24 -20.37
CA SER A 232 12.81 -24.66 -20.55
C SER A 232 12.20 -25.50 -19.41
N LEU A 233 11.87 -26.76 -19.71
CA LEU A 233 11.19 -27.65 -18.73
C LEU A 233 11.94 -27.74 -17.40
N TRP A 234 13.28 -27.70 -17.43
CA TRP A 234 14.10 -27.68 -16.21
C TRP A 234 13.84 -26.45 -15.34
N TRP A 235 13.80 -25.26 -15.93
CA TRP A 235 13.51 -24.01 -15.20
C TRP A 235 12.08 -23.95 -14.67
N GLN A 236 11.10 -24.51 -15.40
CA GLN A 236 9.73 -24.61 -14.90
C GLN A 236 9.67 -25.47 -13.63
N VAL A 237 10.34 -26.64 -13.62
CA VAL A 237 10.41 -27.54 -12.45
C VAL A 237 11.07 -26.83 -11.26
N VAL A 238 12.16 -26.10 -11.49
CA VAL A 238 12.86 -25.34 -10.44
C VAL A 238 11.94 -24.25 -9.86
N CYS A 239 11.27 -23.47 -10.69
CA CYS A 239 10.36 -22.41 -10.22
C CYS A 239 9.17 -22.98 -9.42
N VAL A 240 8.56 -24.08 -9.89
CA VAL A 240 7.47 -24.76 -9.16
C VAL A 240 7.96 -25.30 -7.81
N PHE A 241 9.12 -25.92 -7.75
CA PHE A 241 9.72 -26.43 -6.52
C PHE A 241 9.95 -25.30 -5.51
N PHE A 242 10.50 -24.16 -5.92
CA PHE A 242 10.69 -23.00 -5.06
C PHE A 242 9.36 -22.38 -4.62
N ALA A 243 8.37 -22.27 -5.50
CA ALA A 243 7.05 -21.76 -5.16
C ALA A 243 6.37 -22.66 -4.10
N LEU A 244 6.43 -23.98 -4.27
CA LEU A 244 5.91 -24.94 -3.29
C LEU A 244 6.65 -24.87 -1.95
N SER A 245 7.98 -24.68 -1.97
CA SER A 245 8.80 -24.53 -0.76
C SER A 245 8.50 -23.24 0.00
N LEU A 246 8.14 -22.16 -0.68
CA LEU A 246 7.75 -20.88 -0.06
C LEU A 246 6.36 -20.91 0.56
N THR A 247 5.45 -21.74 0.06
CA THR A 247 4.07 -21.83 0.55
C THR A 247 3.96 -22.10 2.06
N PRO A 248 4.65 -23.09 2.67
CA PRO A 248 4.61 -23.30 4.11
C PRO A 248 5.24 -22.13 4.91
N VAL A 249 6.24 -21.45 4.34
CA VAL A 249 6.85 -20.27 4.98
C VAL A 249 5.82 -19.14 5.07
N ILE A 250 5.09 -18.87 3.99
CA ILE A 250 4.00 -17.89 3.95
C ILE A 250 2.94 -18.24 4.99
N ILE A 251 2.49 -19.49 5.06
CA ILE A 251 1.50 -19.95 6.04
C ILE A 251 2.01 -19.76 7.47
N GLN A 252 3.29 -20.05 7.74
CA GLN A 252 3.90 -19.86 9.06
C GLN A 252 4.00 -18.39 9.46
N ILE A 253 4.26 -17.49 8.53
CA ILE A 253 4.27 -16.04 8.77
C ILE A 253 2.85 -15.53 9.06
N PHE A 254 1.84 -16.01 8.33
CA PHE A 254 0.45 -15.61 8.56
C PHE A 254 -0.12 -16.11 9.89
N ARG A 255 0.24 -17.30 10.32
CA ARG A 255 -0.32 -17.95 11.52
C ARG A 255 -0.16 -17.13 12.83
N PRO A 256 1.00 -16.57 13.18
CA PRO A 256 1.15 -15.69 14.33
C PRO A 256 0.45 -14.35 14.14
N MET A 257 0.43 -13.80 12.92
CA MET A 257 -0.27 -12.55 12.61
C MET A 257 -1.78 -12.69 12.80
N PHE A 258 -2.39 -13.80 12.34
CA PHE A 258 -3.80 -14.11 12.59
C PHE A 258 -4.09 -14.33 14.09
N ARG A 259 -3.25 -15.10 14.79
CA ARG A 259 -3.41 -15.29 16.24
C ARG A 259 -3.29 -14.00 17.02
N PHE A 260 -2.48 -13.09 16.52
CA PHE A 260 -2.26 -11.78 17.10
C PHE A 260 -3.45 -10.84 16.90
N MET A 261 -4.00 -10.75 15.69
CA MET A 261 -5.17 -9.93 15.37
C MET A 261 -6.46 -10.44 16.07
N PHE A 262 -6.64 -11.75 16.20
CA PHE A 262 -7.86 -12.34 16.74
C PHE A 262 -7.75 -12.80 18.19
N ARG A 263 -6.56 -12.79 18.80
CA ARG A 263 -6.42 -13.00 20.24
C ARG A 263 -6.78 -11.68 20.95
N SER A 264 -8.08 -11.37 20.99
CA SER A 264 -8.59 -10.49 22.02
C SER A 264 -8.14 -11.11 23.34
N GLU A 265 -7.21 -10.46 24.04
CA GLU A 265 -6.92 -10.77 25.44
C GLU A 265 -8.19 -10.48 26.25
N VAL A 266 -9.12 -11.40 26.24
CA VAL A 266 -10.03 -11.59 27.36
C VAL A 266 -9.12 -12.08 28.49
N ARG A 267 -8.34 -11.17 29.06
CA ARG A 267 -7.74 -11.38 30.37
C ARG A 267 -8.87 -11.47 31.34
N ASP A 268 -9.16 -12.70 31.72
CA ASP A 268 -10.12 -13.04 32.74
C ASP A 268 -9.86 -12.14 33.98
N PRO A 269 -10.71 -11.14 34.26
CA PRO A 269 -10.48 -10.20 35.36
C PRO A 269 -10.38 -10.92 36.72
N LEU A 270 -10.88 -12.17 36.78
CA LEU A 270 -10.82 -13.04 37.95
C LEU A 270 -9.40 -13.58 38.25
N LYS A 271 -8.55 -13.77 37.21
CA LYS A 271 -7.16 -14.18 37.43
C LYS A 271 -6.27 -13.05 37.97
N GLN A 272 -6.63 -11.81 37.72
CA GLN A 272 -5.87 -10.66 38.25
C GLN A 272 -6.19 -10.39 39.73
N LYS A 273 -7.43 -10.63 40.16
CA LYS A 273 -7.80 -10.54 41.59
C LYS A 273 -7.10 -11.61 42.44
N ARG A 274 -6.90 -12.83 41.96
CA ARG A 274 -6.19 -13.88 42.73
C ARG A 274 -4.70 -13.56 42.99
N LYS A 275 -4.01 -12.90 42.06
CA LYS A 275 -2.59 -12.53 42.28
C LYS A 275 -2.38 -11.38 43.25
N THR A 276 -3.35 -10.50 43.43
CA THR A 276 -3.25 -9.39 44.42
C THR A 276 -3.61 -9.82 45.82
N THR A 277 -4.40 -10.87 46.01
CA THR A 277 -4.77 -11.37 47.33
C THR A 277 -3.63 -12.14 48.00
N TYR A 278 -2.82 -12.89 47.23
CA TYR A 278 -1.67 -13.65 47.76
C TYR A 278 -0.44 -12.78 48.11
N ARG A 279 -0.43 -11.47 47.85
CA ARG A 279 0.71 -10.58 48.11
C ARG A 279 0.53 -9.70 49.36
N LYS A 280 -0.55 -9.90 50.13
CA LYS A 280 -0.85 -9.12 51.33
C LYS A 280 -0.59 -9.86 52.63
N ASP A 281 -0.15 -11.15 52.57
CA ASP A 281 0.03 -11.99 53.75
C ASP A 281 1.52 -12.38 53.99
N TYR A 282 2.46 -11.49 53.57
CA TYR A 282 3.88 -11.59 53.97
C TYR A 282 4.44 -10.21 54.29
#